data_861fac4b4ae54ce1dcde9334fa2c6e1c
#
_entry.id   861fac4b4ae54ce1dcde9334fa2c6e1c
#
_cell.length_a   1.000
_cell.length_b   1.000
_cell.length_c   1.000
_cell.angle_alpha   90.00
_cell.angle_beta   90.00
_cell.angle_gamma   90.00
#
_symmetry.space_group_name_H-M   'P 1'
#
loop_
_entity.id
_entity.type
_entity.pdbx_description
1 polymer ?
#
loop_
_entity_poly.entity_id
_entity_poly.type
_entity_poly.pdbx_seq_one_letter_code
_entity_poly.pdbx_strand_id
1 'polypeptide(L)'
;MKYAATIRVAWFATLVLGASPAVFAADPAPAPAATTAATPAPDTPFNTASRLYEQGKQAEALVTLQQLAEAGDARAQYLVGLDLLEGKYIKLDNAQGFAYLVLATEDRQWGDLVAPRAREARAVVEPQLSGPELIRADALIGAYKERQKSQQRGP
;
A
#
# COMPACT_ATOMS: atom_id res chain seq x y z
N MET A 1 8.53 -26.91 18.40
CA MET A 1 9.66 -26.04 18.04
C MET A 1 9.15 -24.97 17.14
N LYS A 2 9.29 -23.73 17.58
CA LYS A 2 8.55 -22.56 17.09
C LYS A 2 9.38 -21.87 16.01
N TYR A 3 8.97 -21.91 14.77
CA TYR A 3 9.50 -21.01 13.76
C TYR A 3 8.48 -19.90 13.50
N ALA A 4 8.63 -18.80 14.22
CA ALA A 4 8.04 -17.54 13.83
C ALA A 4 8.88 -16.99 12.66
N ALA A 5 8.44 -17.25 11.43
CA ALA A 5 9.03 -16.63 10.25
C ALA A 5 8.62 -15.14 10.21
N THR A 6 9.46 -14.30 10.76
CA THR A 6 9.32 -12.85 10.64
C THR A 6 9.69 -12.46 9.22
N ILE A 7 8.70 -12.12 8.42
CA ILE A 7 8.89 -11.60 7.06
C ILE A 7 9.57 -10.23 7.19
N ARG A 8 10.89 -10.20 6.97
CA ARG A 8 11.66 -8.95 6.90
C ARG A 8 11.69 -8.49 5.45
N VAL A 9 10.86 -7.54 5.12
CA VAL A 9 11.00 -6.78 3.87
C VAL A 9 12.19 -5.83 4.06
N ALA A 10 13.38 -6.29 3.64
CA ALA A 10 14.59 -5.48 3.68
C ALA A 10 14.59 -4.54 2.48
N TRP A 11 14.39 -3.28 2.72
CA TRP A 11 14.66 -2.22 1.74
C TRP A 11 16.17 -2.08 1.59
N PHE A 12 16.74 -2.61 0.50
CA PHE A 12 18.14 -2.41 0.17
C PHE A 12 18.36 -0.99 -0.35
N ALA A 13 18.90 -0.14 0.50
CA ALA A 13 19.55 1.08 0.06
C ALA A 13 20.92 0.72 -0.51
N THR A 14 21.06 0.65 -1.82
CA THR A 14 22.34 0.42 -2.48
C THR A 14 23.09 1.75 -2.56
N LEU A 15 24.03 1.94 -1.66
CA LEU A 15 25.00 3.03 -1.70
C LEU A 15 26.12 2.65 -2.70
N VAL A 16 26.12 3.24 -3.89
CA VAL A 16 27.25 3.14 -4.82
C VAL A 16 28.18 4.34 -4.60
N LEU A 17 29.32 4.08 -3.95
CA LEU A 17 30.47 4.98 -3.95
C LEU A 17 31.29 4.70 -5.22
N GLY A 18 31.39 5.67 -6.09
CA GLY A 18 32.30 5.63 -7.24
C GLY A 18 32.75 7.04 -7.58
N ALA A 19 33.91 7.44 -7.09
CA ALA A 19 34.56 8.70 -7.42
C ALA A 19 35.28 8.61 -8.76
N SER A 20 35.11 9.61 -9.64
CA SER A 20 36.18 10.13 -10.50
C SER A 20 35.78 11.49 -11.09
N PRO A 21 36.68 12.47 -11.12
CA PRO A 21 36.39 13.82 -11.53
C PRO A 21 36.61 13.99 -13.02
N ALA A 22 35.60 14.46 -13.72
CA ALA A 22 35.75 15.06 -15.05
C ALA A 22 35.17 16.47 -14.99
N VAL A 23 36.06 17.44 -15.10
CA VAL A 23 35.77 18.85 -15.30
C VAL A 23 35.07 19.02 -16.63
N PHE A 24 33.81 19.44 -16.63
CA PHE A 24 33.17 20.00 -17.80
C PHE A 24 32.43 21.29 -17.44
N ALA A 25 32.58 22.27 -18.32
CA ALA A 25 32.15 23.64 -18.23
C ALA A 25 30.69 23.79 -17.81
N ALA A 26 30.46 24.82 -16.97
CA ALA A 26 29.15 25.22 -16.50
C ALA A 26 28.30 25.74 -17.64
N ASP A 27 27.27 24.98 -18.04
CA ASP A 27 26.06 25.54 -18.60
C ASP A 27 25.19 26.03 -17.44
N PRO A 28 24.57 27.22 -17.52
CA PRO A 28 23.68 27.68 -16.46
C PRO A 28 22.49 26.71 -16.35
N ALA A 29 22.39 26.02 -15.22
CA ALA A 29 21.27 25.19 -14.90
C ALA A 29 19.95 25.95 -15.13
N PRO A 30 18.95 25.35 -15.78
CA PRO A 30 17.63 25.95 -15.83
C PRO A 30 17.15 26.10 -14.38
N ALA A 31 16.69 27.30 -14.05
CA ALA A 31 16.12 27.60 -12.74
C ALA A 31 15.11 26.52 -12.36
N PRO A 32 15.08 26.11 -11.09
CA PRO A 32 14.09 25.12 -10.64
C PRO A 32 12.71 25.67 -11.04
N ALA A 33 12.03 24.93 -11.91
CA ALA A 33 10.66 25.21 -12.28
C ALA A 33 9.89 25.42 -10.98
N ALA A 34 9.30 26.62 -10.85
CA ALA A 34 8.50 26.99 -9.71
C ALA A 34 7.57 25.80 -9.40
N THR A 35 7.74 25.21 -8.23
CA THR A 35 6.83 24.24 -7.68
C THR A 35 5.47 24.94 -7.68
N THR A 36 4.67 24.64 -8.69
CA THR A 36 3.28 25.09 -8.74
C THR A 36 2.69 24.56 -7.44
N ALA A 37 2.35 25.47 -6.53
CA ALA A 37 1.68 25.14 -5.29
C ALA A 37 0.47 24.28 -5.68
N ALA A 38 0.59 22.97 -5.49
CA ALA A 38 -0.48 22.06 -5.78
C ALA A 38 -1.68 22.54 -4.96
N THR A 39 -2.76 22.90 -5.66
CA THR A 39 -4.04 23.19 -5.02
C THR A 39 -4.27 22.07 -4.01
N PRO A 40 -4.48 22.37 -2.70
CA PRO A 40 -4.67 21.31 -1.72
C PRO A 40 -5.79 20.41 -2.22
N ALA A 41 -5.48 19.12 -2.36
CA ALA A 41 -6.46 18.13 -2.77
C ALA A 41 -7.66 18.20 -1.82
N PRO A 42 -8.90 18.04 -2.32
CA PRO A 42 -10.09 18.17 -1.50
C PRO A 42 -9.97 17.30 -0.25
N ASP A 43 -10.45 17.80 0.88
CA ASP A 43 -10.35 17.14 2.20
C ASP A 43 -11.26 15.89 2.23
N THR A 44 -10.81 14.83 1.58
CA THR A 44 -11.46 13.51 1.67
C THR A 44 -10.90 12.75 2.86
N PRO A 45 -11.68 11.83 3.45
CA PRO A 45 -11.19 10.98 4.55
C PRO A 45 -9.88 10.26 4.21
N PHE A 46 -9.72 9.81 2.97
CA PHE A 46 -8.49 9.19 2.50
C PHE A 46 -7.31 10.17 2.53
N ASN A 47 -7.48 11.38 1.98
CA ASN A 47 -6.41 12.37 1.93
C ASN A 47 -5.97 12.80 3.33
N THR A 48 -6.92 12.92 4.27
CA THR A 48 -6.61 13.22 5.68
C THR A 48 -5.84 12.07 6.32
N ALA A 49 -6.28 10.83 6.14
CA ALA A 49 -5.59 9.65 6.65
C ALA A 49 -4.20 9.46 6.02
N SER A 50 -4.07 9.65 4.71
CA SER A 50 -2.78 9.58 4.01
C SER A 50 -1.79 10.61 4.55
N ARG A 51 -2.23 11.85 4.78
CA ARG A 51 -1.41 12.90 5.36
C ARG A 51 -0.95 12.57 6.79
N LEU A 52 -1.80 11.98 7.62
CA LEU A 52 -1.42 11.48 8.95
C LEU A 52 -0.40 10.34 8.84
N TYR A 53 -0.60 9.44 7.90
CA TYR A 53 0.31 8.33 7.62
C TYR A 53 1.72 8.84 7.24
N GLU A 54 1.80 9.80 6.32
CA GLU A 54 3.05 10.44 5.90
C GLU A 54 3.75 11.22 7.02
N GLN A 55 2.97 11.79 7.97
CA GLN A 55 3.49 12.46 9.17
C GLN A 55 4.02 11.50 10.25
N GLY A 56 4.00 10.20 10.02
CA GLY A 56 4.42 9.20 11.00
C GLY A 56 3.35 8.87 12.06
N LYS A 57 2.11 9.35 11.88
CA LYS A 57 0.97 9.07 12.77
C LYS A 57 0.15 7.89 12.26
N GLN A 58 0.83 6.78 11.94
CA GLN A 58 0.23 5.63 11.29
C GLN A 58 -0.93 5.03 12.11
N ALA A 59 -0.80 4.94 13.42
CA ALA A 59 -1.85 4.39 14.27
C ALA A 59 -3.16 5.19 14.19
N GLU A 60 -3.08 6.53 14.09
CA GLU A 60 -4.25 7.39 13.92
C GLU A 60 -4.85 7.25 12.52
N ALA A 61 -4.00 7.21 11.50
CA ALA A 61 -4.40 7.06 10.11
C ALA A 61 -5.10 5.71 9.86
N LEU A 62 -4.58 4.62 10.45
CA LEU A 62 -5.07 3.26 10.24
C LEU A 62 -6.53 3.08 10.61
N VAL A 63 -7.05 3.77 11.60
CA VAL A 63 -8.48 3.69 11.97
C VAL A 63 -9.36 4.07 10.77
N THR A 64 -9.05 5.19 10.12
CA THR A 64 -9.80 5.67 8.94
C THR A 64 -9.49 4.82 7.71
N LEU A 65 -8.22 4.44 7.51
CA LEU A 65 -7.83 3.61 6.37
C LEU A 65 -8.47 2.23 6.40
N GLN A 66 -8.62 1.60 7.57
CA GLN A 66 -9.32 0.33 7.71
C GLN A 66 -10.79 0.44 7.29
N GLN A 67 -11.50 1.47 7.73
CA GLN A 67 -12.87 1.70 7.32
C GLN A 67 -13.00 1.89 5.81
N LEU A 68 -12.08 2.65 5.20
CA LEU A 68 -12.05 2.87 3.76
C LEU A 68 -11.69 1.59 3.00
N ALA A 69 -10.76 0.79 3.50
CA ALA A 69 -10.40 -0.50 2.91
C ALA A 69 -11.59 -1.48 2.92
N GLU A 70 -12.34 -1.52 4.01
CA GLU A 70 -13.57 -2.32 4.13
C GLU A 70 -14.68 -1.81 3.21
N ALA A 71 -14.75 -0.50 2.97
CA ALA A 71 -15.67 0.11 2.01
C ALA A 71 -15.22 -0.11 0.54
N GLY A 72 -14.00 -0.61 0.31
CA GLY A 72 -13.49 -0.95 -1.02
C GLY A 72 -12.61 0.10 -1.68
N ASP A 73 -12.13 1.12 -0.95
CA ASP A 73 -11.13 2.06 -1.50
C ASP A 73 -9.78 1.34 -1.71
N ALA A 74 -9.39 1.15 -2.95
CA ALA A 74 -8.18 0.39 -3.32
C ALA A 74 -6.89 1.03 -2.76
N ARG A 75 -6.85 2.34 -2.59
CA ARG A 75 -5.70 3.04 -2.01
C ARG A 75 -5.55 2.68 -0.54
N ALA A 76 -6.67 2.65 0.17
CA ALA A 76 -6.70 2.24 1.58
C ALA A 76 -6.41 0.74 1.72
N GLN A 77 -6.96 -0.11 0.84
CA GLN A 77 -6.66 -1.54 0.80
C GLN A 77 -5.16 -1.80 0.62
N TYR A 78 -4.50 -1.07 -0.28
CA TYR A 78 -3.07 -1.19 -0.48
C TYR A 78 -2.28 -0.83 0.79
N LEU A 79 -2.55 0.33 1.41
CA LEU A 79 -1.83 0.78 2.60
C LEU A 79 -2.08 -0.16 3.81
N VAL A 80 -3.34 -0.48 4.10
CA VAL A 80 -3.70 -1.38 5.19
C VAL A 80 -3.16 -2.80 4.93
N GLY A 81 -3.15 -3.24 3.67
CA GLY A 81 -2.56 -4.51 3.26
C GLY A 81 -1.09 -4.61 3.64
N LEU A 82 -0.30 -3.57 3.37
CA LEU A 82 1.12 -3.52 3.77
C LEU A 82 1.29 -3.53 5.28
N ASP A 83 0.51 -2.72 6.02
CA ASP A 83 0.60 -2.66 7.49
C ASP A 83 0.25 -4.00 8.16
N LEU A 84 -0.74 -4.74 7.60
CA LEU A 84 -1.09 -6.09 8.06
C LEU A 84 0.04 -7.11 7.84
N LEU A 85 0.80 -6.95 6.76
CA LEU A 85 1.96 -7.80 6.46
C LEU A 85 3.19 -7.44 7.31
N GLU A 86 3.36 -6.17 7.69
CA GLU A 86 4.43 -5.74 8.59
C GLU A 86 4.11 -6.04 10.05
N GLY A 87 2.86 -5.97 10.46
CA GLY A 87 2.42 -6.19 11.84
C GLY A 87 2.93 -5.15 12.84
N LYS A 88 3.31 -3.95 12.39
CA LYS A 88 3.93 -2.92 13.23
C LYS A 88 2.91 -2.08 14.00
N TYR A 89 1.89 -1.61 13.33
CA TYR A 89 0.85 -0.72 13.88
C TYR A 89 -0.50 -1.41 14.03
N ILE A 90 -0.67 -2.54 13.39
CA ILE A 90 -1.82 -3.41 13.43
C ILE A 90 -1.33 -4.84 13.64
N LYS A 91 -2.17 -5.69 14.22
CA LYS A 91 -1.83 -7.11 14.41
C LYS A 91 -1.52 -7.77 13.06
N LEU A 92 -0.36 -8.43 12.97
CA LEU A 92 0.05 -9.19 11.79
C LEU A 92 -1.05 -10.17 11.33
N ASP A 93 -1.44 -10.04 10.08
CA ASP A 93 -2.36 -10.97 9.41
C ASP A 93 -2.00 -11.08 7.92
N ASN A 94 -1.16 -12.06 7.60
CA ASN A 94 -0.66 -12.25 6.25
C ASN A 94 -1.77 -12.55 5.24
N ALA A 95 -2.78 -13.35 5.64
CA ALA A 95 -3.88 -13.71 4.76
C ALA A 95 -4.75 -12.49 4.43
N GLN A 96 -5.07 -11.66 5.42
CA GLN A 96 -5.86 -10.45 5.20
C GLN A 96 -5.06 -9.39 4.44
N GLY A 97 -3.79 -9.22 4.76
CA GLY A 97 -2.90 -8.30 4.04
C GLY A 97 -2.79 -8.66 2.56
N PHE A 98 -2.57 -9.94 2.26
CA PHE A 98 -2.55 -10.42 0.89
C PHE A 98 -3.90 -10.25 0.18
N ALA A 99 -5.01 -10.56 0.86
CA ALA A 99 -6.35 -10.37 0.31
C ALA A 99 -6.60 -8.91 -0.10
N TYR A 100 -6.20 -7.94 0.74
CA TYR A 100 -6.30 -6.53 0.40
C TYR A 100 -5.41 -6.14 -0.79
N LEU A 101 -4.19 -6.66 -0.89
CA LEU A 101 -3.34 -6.43 -2.06
C LEU A 101 -4.00 -6.95 -3.35
N VAL A 102 -4.63 -8.14 -3.32
CA VAL A 102 -5.36 -8.69 -4.47
C VAL A 102 -6.52 -7.78 -4.85
N LEU A 103 -7.35 -7.37 -3.90
CA LEU A 103 -8.49 -6.49 -4.14
C LEU A 103 -8.06 -5.14 -4.73
N ALA A 104 -6.98 -4.56 -4.21
CA ALA A 104 -6.41 -3.31 -4.73
C ALA A 104 -5.93 -3.41 -6.19
N THR A 105 -5.59 -4.62 -6.68
CA THR A 105 -5.22 -4.82 -8.10
C THR A 105 -6.40 -4.86 -9.05
N GLU A 106 -7.60 -5.13 -8.55
CA GLU A 106 -8.81 -5.34 -9.34
C GLU A 106 -9.67 -4.07 -9.46
N ASP A 107 -9.37 -3.04 -8.67
CA ASP A 107 -10.13 -1.79 -8.68
C ASP A 107 -9.96 -1.03 -9.99
N ARG A 108 -11.08 -0.55 -10.54
CA ARG A 108 -11.11 0.18 -11.81
C ARG A 108 -10.96 1.69 -11.65
N GLN A 109 -11.31 2.23 -10.50
CA GLN A 109 -11.30 3.66 -10.25
C GLN A 109 -9.87 4.18 -10.00
N TRP A 110 -9.08 3.41 -9.24
CA TRP A 110 -7.71 3.76 -8.85
C TRP A 110 -6.65 2.82 -9.44
N GLY A 111 -7.09 1.92 -10.35
CA GLY A 111 -6.26 0.85 -10.90
C GLY A 111 -4.93 1.32 -11.46
N ASP A 112 -4.92 2.41 -12.22
CA ASP A 112 -3.68 2.93 -12.82
C ASP A 112 -2.67 3.46 -11.78
N LEU A 113 -3.14 3.92 -10.64
CA LEU A 113 -2.29 4.49 -9.59
C LEU A 113 -1.81 3.43 -8.58
N VAL A 114 -2.67 2.48 -8.23
CA VAL A 114 -2.45 1.54 -7.13
C VAL A 114 -2.09 0.14 -7.61
N ALA A 115 -2.75 -0.35 -8.65
CA ALA A 115 -2.59 -1.73 -9.10
C ALA A 115 -1.15 -2.14 -9.45
N PRO A 116 -0.29 -1.29 -10.07
CA PRO A 116 1.09 -1.68 -10.33
C PRO A 116 1.85 -1.99 -9.04
N ARG A 117 1.73 -1.12 -8.03
CA ARG A 117 2.38 -1.28 -6.72
C ARG A 117 1.81 -2.46 -5.94
N ALA A 118 0.49 -2.64 -5.98
CA ALA A 118 -0.18 -3.77 -5.33
C ALA A 118 0.22 -5.12 -5.96
N ARG A 119 0.37 -5.18 -7.29
CA ARG A 119 0.87 -6.38 -7.98
C ARG A 119 2.31 -6.70 -7.59
N GLU A 120 3.17 -5.70 -7.52
CA GLU A 120 4.57 -5.87 -7.10
C GLU A 120 4.64 -6.40 -5.65
N ALA A 121 3.94 -5.76 -4.72
CA ALA A 121 3.86 -6.22 -3.33
C ALA A 121 3.30 -7.64 -3.23
N ARG A 122 2.24 -7.94 -3.95
CA ARG A 122 1.65 -9.29 -4.02
C ARG A 122 2.66 -10.32 -4.51
N ALA A 123 3.39 -10.05 -5.58
CA ALA A 123 4.36 -10.99 -6.15
C ALA A 123 5.49 -11.34 -5.16
N VAL A 124 5.85 -10.41 -4.28
CA VAL A 124 6.83 -10.64 -3.22
C VAL A 124 6.26 -11.47 -2.08
N VAL A 125 5.00 -11.26 -1.71
CA VAL A 125 4.36 -11.87 -0.54
C VAL A 125 3.81 -13.26 -0.83
N GLU A 126 3.19 -13.46 -1.99
CA GLU A 126 2.50 -14.71 -2.36
C GLU A 126 3.35 -15.98 -2.14
N PRO A 127 4.66 -16.03 -2.55
CA PRO A 127 5.50 -17.21 -2.32
C PRO A 127 5.83 -17.49 -0.85
N GLN A 128 5.58 -16.53 0.04
CA GLN A 128 5.90 -16.62 1.46
C GLN A 128 4.71 -17.11 2.30
N LEU A 129 3.53 -17.14 1.70
CA LEU A 129 2.31 -17.59 2.36
C LEU A 129 2.22 -19.11 2.42
N SER A 130 1.77 -19.61 3.55
CA SER A 130 1.41 -21.02 3.70
C SER A 130 0.09 -21.34 2.96
N GLY A 131 -0.12 -22.63 2.63
CA GLY A 131 -1.38 -23.08 2.02
C GLY A 131 -2.64 -22.67 2.79
N PRO A 132 -2.69 -22.84 4.12
CA PRO A 132 -3.82 -22.35 4.92
C PRO A 132 -4.04 -20.83 4.84
N GLU A 133 -2.97 -20.02 4.77
CA GLU A 133 -3.08 -18.57 4.62
C GLU A 133 -3.65 -18.19 3.24
N LEU A 134 -3.23 -18.87 2.18
CA LEU A 134 -3.78 -18.66 0.84
C LEU A 134 -5.27 -19.00 0.77
N ILE A 135 -5.68 -20.17 1.34
CA ILE A 135 -7.10 -20.54 1.41
C ILE A 135 -7.91 -19.50 2.18
N ARG A 136 -7.38 -19.00 3.29
CA ARG A 136 -8.04 -17.98 4.08
C ARG A 136 -8.12 -16.64 3.32
N ALA A 137 -7.08 -16.26 2.59
CA ALA A 137 -7.07 -15.07 1.76
C ALA A 137 -8.16 -15.15 0.67
N ASP A 138 -8.28 -16.26 -0.03
CA ASP A 138 -9.32 -16.46 -1.05
C ASP A 138 -10.74 -16.36 -0.46
N ALA A 139 -10.96 -16.93 0.73
CA ALA A 139 -12.23 -16.79 1.43
C ALA A 139 -12.54 -15.33 1.80
N LEU A 140 -11.53 -14.57 2.25
CA LEU A 140 -11.67 -13.15 2.56
C LEU A 140 -12.00 -12.34 1.30
N ILE A 141 -11.29 -12.57 0.19
CA ILE A 141 -11.55 -11.89 -1.09
C ILE A 141 -13.00 -12.14 -1.53
N GLY A 142 -13.46 -13.36 -1.47
CA GLY A 142 -14.85 -13.71 -1.79
C GLY A 142 -15.85 -12.96 -0.91
N ALA A 143 -15.65 -12.94 0.40
CA ALA A 143 -16.50 -12.25 1.35
C ALA A 143 -16.53 -10.72 1.13
N TYR A 144 -15.41 -10.10 0.79
CA TYR A 144 -15.35 -8.68 0.45
C TYR A 144 -16.13 -8.36 -0.84
N LYS A 145 -15.96 -9.17 -1.89
CA LYS A 145 -16.67 -8.99 -3.16
C LYS A 145 -18.19 -9.12 -2.99
N GLU A 146 -18.66 -10.08 -2.20
CA GLU A 146 -20.10 -10.22 -1.94
C GLU A 146 -20.67 -9.04 -1.14
N ARG A 147 -19.93 -8.53 -0.14
CA ARG A 147 -20.34 -7.32 0.59
C ARG A 147 -20.45 -6.10 -0.32
N GLN A 148 -19.50 -5.89 -1.20
CA GLN A 148 -19.52 -4.78 -2.16
C GLN A 148 -20.72 -4.89 -3.13
N LYS A 149 -21.01 -6.09 -3.63
CA LYS A 149 -22.18 -6.33 -4.48
C LYS A 149 -23.50 -6.04 -3.75
N SER A 150 -23.60 -6.42 -2.50
CA SER A 150 -24.82 -6.15 -1.71
C SER A 150 -25.01 -4.66 -1.43
N GLN A 151 -23.94 -3.92 -1.19
CA GLN A 151 -23.99 -2.47 -1.02
C GLN A 151 -24.39 -1.72 -2.31
N GLN A 152 -23.95 -2.20 -3.47
CA GLN A 152 -24.29 -1.61 -4.77
C GLN A 152 -25.74 -1.88 -5.21
N ARG A 153 -26.35 -2.95 -4.69
CA ARG A 153 -27.75 -3.30 -5.05
C ARG A 153 -28.80 -2.46 -4.35
N GLY A 154 -28.42 -1.72 -3.29
CA GLY A 154 -29.36 -0.90 -2.51
C GLY A 154 -30.53 -1.70 -1.90
N PRO A 155 -31.35 -1.09 -1.05
CA PRO A 155 -32.60 -1.68 -0.62
C PRO A 155 -33.63 -1.66 -1.74
#